data_2f7e94e845e1708e5dfa14e556a2ee8e
#
_entry.id   2f7e94e845e1708e5dfa14e556a2ee8e
#
_cell.length_a   1.000
_cell.length_b   1.000
_cell.length_c   1.000
_cell.angle_alpha   90.00
_cell.angle_beta   90.00
_cell.angle_gamma   90.00
#
_symmetry.space_group_name_H-M   'P 1'
#
loop_
_entity.id
_entity.type
_entity.pdbx_description
1 polymer ?
#
loop_
_entity_poly.entity_id
_entity_poly.type
_entity_poly.pdbx_seq_one_letter_code
_entity_poly.pdbx_strand_id
1 'polypeptide(L)'
;MRRGRRRGERVGVWRAILKDASRWLLLDVGNSAVKWRLAAPTQLSSQGGRAENLEMLRSMLDGLDWQHVAVASVAGDQLDADLAEIVTEGKPVKVRYATSESELLGLRNGYQTPQTLGVDRWLAVLAGWHHRGGPLCVIDAGTAITLDLIAADGTHEGGFILPGAELMHRSLGVGTGKIRVDRLTAPAVLPGGDTAACVNAGVWLAITGLLEASLAANPAHRVVVTGGGAADLLTLKPKIEHQPDLVAEGLRLWLALQLDDRPS
;
A
#
# COMPACT_ATOMS: atom_id res chain seq x y z
N MET A 1 17.89 1.02 -33.83
CA MET A 1 17.38 -0.35 -33.90
C MET A 1 17.72 -1.15 -32.63
N ARG A 2 17.14 -0.84 -31.43
CA ARG A 2 17.34 -1.62 -30.17
C ARG A 2 16.06 -1.73 -29.30
N ARG A 3 14.86 -1.49 -29.88
CA ARG A 3 13.58 -1.55 -29.11
C ARG A 3 12.84 -2.89 -29.20
N GLY A 4 13.29 -3.90 -29.97
CA GLY A 4 12.55 -5.13 -30.21
C GLY A 4 12.87 -6.32 -29.28
N ARG A 5 14.05 -6.35 -28.62
CA ARG A 5 14.46 -7.50 -27.81
C ARG A 5 13.79 -7.56 -26.43
N ARG A 6 13.49 -6.40 -25.79
CA ARG A 6 12.93 -6.37 -24.43
C ARG A 6 11.48 -6.88 -24.30
N ARG A 7 10.70 -6.90 -25.40
CA ARG A 7 9.31 -7.38 -25.35
C ARG A 7 9.18 -8.91 -25.41
N GLY A 8 10.11 -9.58 -26.11
CA GLY A 8 10.11 -11.05 -26.23
C GLY A 8 10.59 -11.77 -24.98
N GLU A 9 11.58 -11.21 -24.29
CA GLU A 9 12.11 -11.74 -23.02
C GLU A 9 11.06 -11.68 -21.90
N ARG A 10 10.29 -10.58 -21.82
CA ARG A 10 9.19 -10.45 -20.84
C ARG A 10 8.07 -11.50 -21.00
N VAL A 11 7.77 -11.93 -22.21
CA VAL A 11 6.71 -12.93 -22.47
C VAL A 11 7.14 -14.33 -22.01
N GLY A 12 8.44 -14.65 -22.06
CA GLY A 12 8.98 -15.91 -21.54
C GLY A 12 8.90 -16.05 -20.04
N VAL A 13 9.24 -14.99 -19.33
CA VAL A 13 9.20 -14.83 -17.87
C VAL A 13 7.81 -15.14 -17.31
N TRP A 14 6.79 -14.44 -17.82
CA TRP A 14 5.42 -14.65 -17.36
C TRP A 14 4.89 -16.07 -17.64
N ARG A 15 5.38 -16.75 -18.67
CA ARG A 15 4.98 -18.14 -18.97
C ARG A 15 5.50 -19.17 -17.98
N ALA A 16 6.67 -18.98 -17.39
CA ALA A 16 7.21 -19.85 -16.34
C ALA A 16 6.47 -19.65 -15.02
N ILE A 17 6.25 -18.39 -14.63
CA ILE A 17 5.49 -18.01 -13.42
C ILE A 17 4.04 -18.50 -13.50
N LEU A 18 3.41 -18.44 -14.67
CA LEU A 18 2.01 -18.89 -14.89
C LEU A 18 1.78 -20.40 -14.66
N LYS A 19 2.84 -21.21 -14.61
CA LYS A 19 2.74 -22.67 -14.35
C LYS A 19 3.02 -23.03 -12.90
N ASP A 20 3.48 -22.08 -12.09
CA ASP A 20 3.79 -22.33 -10.68
C ASP A 20 2.48 -22.28 -9.87
N ALA A 21 2.10 -23.42 -9.29
CA ALA A 21 0.96 -23.54 -8.38
C ALA A 21 1.32 -23.18 -6.92
N SER A 22 2.51 -22.60 -6.69
CA SER A 22 2.96 -22.26 -5.35
C SER A 22 2.05 -21.20 -4.70
N ARG A 23 1.86 -21.33 -3.40
CA ARG A 23 1.18 -20.35 -2.56
C ARG A 23 2.21 -19.39 -1.98
N TRP A 24 1.92 -18.12 -2.04
CA TRP A 24 2.75 -17.07 -1.51
C TRP A 24 2.06 -16.40 -0.32
N LEU A 25 2.81 -16.14 0.73
CA LEU A 25 2.38 -15.29 1.84
C LEU A 25 2.98 -13.90 1.65
N LEU A 26 2.12 -12.91 1.56
CA LEU A 26 2.47 -11.50 1.41
C LEU A 26 2.10 -10.77 2.69
N LEU A 27 3.01 -9.96 3.22
CA LEU A 27 2.84 -9.24 4.47
C LEU A 27 3.16 -7.75 4.28
N ASP A 28 2.22 -6.90 4.65
CA ASP A 28 2.35 -5.44 4.74
C ASP A 28 2.43 -5.06 6.22
N VAL A 29 3.63 -4.74 6.69
CA VAL A 29 3.96 -4.51 8.10
C VAL A 29 4.05 -3.01 8.36
N GLY A 30 2.96 -2.46 8.86
CA GLY A 30 2.88 -1.08 9.32
C GLY A 30 3.08 -0.94 10.83
N ASN A 31 3.17 0.31 11.30
CA ASN A 31 3.31 0.61 12.73
C ASN A 31 2.08 0.26 13.59
N SER A 32 0.91 0.08 12.98
CA SER A 32 -0.35 -0.14 13.71
C SER A 32 -0.91 -1.55 13.54
N ALA A 33 -0.48 -2.29 12.54
CA ALA A 33 -0.97 -3.62 12.24
C ALA A 33 -0.14 -4.29 11.14
N VAL A 34 -0.24 -5.62 11.07
CA VAL A 34 0.25 -6.43 9.96
C VAL A 34 -0.95 -6.86 9.12
N LYS A 35 -0.95 -6.46 7.85
CA LYS A 35 -1.89 -7.00 6.87
C LYS A 35 -1.23 -8.18 6.15
N TRP A 36 -1.97 -9.23 5.93
CA TRP A 36 -1.48 -10.39 5.21
C TRP A 36 -2.45 -10.84 4.12
N ARG A 37 -1.88 -11.42 3.06
CA ARG A 37 -2.64 -11.97 1.95
C ARG A 37 -1.95 -13.22 1.41
N LEU A 38 -2.71 -14.29 1.17
CA LEU A 38 -2.22 -15.35 0.31
C LEU A 38 -2.32 -14.91 -1.15
N ALA A 39 -1.40 -15.43 -1.96
CA ALA A 39 -1.36 -15.15 -3.38
C ALA A 39 -0.90 -16.39 -4.17
N ALA A 40 -1.22 -16.38 -5.45
CA ALA A 40 -0.54 -17.15 -6.48
C ALA A 40 0.32 -16.19 -7.33
N PRO A 41 1.22 -16.69 -8.17
CA PRO A 41 2.02 -15.85 -9.04
C PRO A 41 1.23 -14.83 -9.87
N THR A 42 0.01 -15.18 -10.27
CA THR A 42 -0.82 -14.39 -11.20
C THR A 42 -1.88 -13.53 -10.54
N GLN A 43 -2.23 -13.80 -9.27
CA GLN A 43 -3.33 -13.12 -8.61
C GLN A 43 -3.26 -13.22 -7.09
N LEU A 44 -3.86 -12.25 -6.43
CA LEU A 44 -4.15 -12.33 -4.99
C LEU A 44 -5.27 -13.34 -4.72
N SER A 45 -5.17 -14.06 -3.61
CA SER A 45 -6.27 -14.88 -3.09
C SER A 45 -7.28 -14.01 -2.33
N SER A 46 -8.50 -14.48 -2.16
CA SER A 46 -9.45 -13.90 -1.23
C SER A 46 -9.06 -14.11 0.25
N GLN A 47 -8.17 -15.07 0.52
CA GLN A 47 -7.66 -15.34 1.86
C GLN A 47 -6.66 -14.26 2.29
N GLY A 48 -6.97 -13.56 3.37
CA GLY A 48 -6.14 -12.51 3.93
C GLY A 48 -6.78 -11.93 5.18
N GLY A 49 -6.06 -11.03 5.83
CA GLY A 49 -6.55 -10.41 7.04
C GLY A 49 -5.64 -9.29 7.53
N ARG A 50 -6.04 -8.74 8.67
CA ARG A 50 -5.31 -7.73 9.41
C ARG A 50 -5.16 -8.19 10.86
N ALA A 51 -3.93 -8.25 11.34
CA ALA A 51 -3.57 -8.57 12.71
C ALA A 51 -3.04 -7.32 13.42
N GLU A 52 -3.50 -7.07 14.62
CA GLU A 52 -3.07 -5.91 15.43
C GLU A 52 -1.80 -6.22 16.24
N ASN A 53 -1.42 -7.49 16.32
CA ASN A 53 -0.20 -7.97 16.96
C ASN A 53 0.24 -9.32 16.37
N LEU A 54 1.43 -9.77 16.74
CA LEU A 54 2.02 -11.01 16.22
C LEU A 54 1.31 -12.27 16.71
N GLU A 55 0.74 -12.28 17.91
CA GLU A 55 -0.03 -13.40 18.43
C GLU A 55 -1.29 -13.65 17.58
N MET A 56 -2.02 -12.57 17.29
CA MET A 56 -3.16 -12.61 16.38
C MET A 56 -2.76 -13.07 14.99
N LEU A 57 -1.63 -12.57 14.46
CA LEU A 57 -1.10 -13.01 13.17
C LEU A 57 -0.81 -14.51 13.17
N ARG A 58 -0.09 -15.02 14.17
CA ARG A 58 0.20 -16.46 14.33
C ARG A 58 -1.08 -17.29 14.30
N SER A 59 -2.09 -16.88 15.06
CA SER A 59 -3.39 -17.56 15.09
C SER A 59 -4.11 -17.54 13.73
N MET A 60 -4.04 -16.43 13.01
CA MET A 60 -4.65 -16.32 11.69
C MET A 60 -3.93 -17.14 10.60
N LEU A 61 -2.64 -17.38 10.76
CA LEU A 61 -1.82 -18.14 9.83
C LEU A 61 -1.81 -19.65 10.15
N ASP A 62 -2.36 -20.06 11.29
CA ASP A 62 -2.41 -21.47 11.67
C ASP A 62 -3.17 -22.32 10.66
N GLY A 63 -2.62 -23.47 10.33
CA GLY A 63 -3.18 -24.40 9.32
C GLY A 63 -3.04 -23.92 7.86
N LEU A 64 -2.48 -22.73 7.60
CA LEU A 64 -2.19 -22.27 6.26
C LEU A 64 -0.81 -22.74 5.78
N ASP A 65 -0.67 -22.89 4.46
CA ASP A 65 0.59 -23.29 3.83
C ASP A 65 1.02 -22.29 2.75
N TRP A 66 2.35 -22.12 2.62
CA TRP A 66 2.99 -21.27 1.62
C TRP A 66 4.41 -21.76 1.33
N GLN A 67 4.90 -21.49 0.13
CA GLN A 67 6.25 -21.83 -0.34
C GLN A 67 7.16 -20.60 -0.46
N HIS A 68 6.58 -19.42 -0.54
CA HIS A 68 7.31 -18.15 -0.63
C HIS A 68 6.70 -17.12 0.31
N VAL A 69 7.58 -16.30 0.92
CA VAL A 69 7.17 -15.20 1.79
C VAL A 69 7.81 -13.91 1.29
N ALA A 70 7.01 -12.88 1.13
CA ALA A 70 7.48 -11.51 0.89
C ALA A 70 6.89 -10.55 1.89
N VAL A 71 7.70 -9.60 2.34
CA VAL A 71 7.37 -8.62 3.37
C VAL A 71 7.65 -7.22 2.83
N ALA A 72 6.67 -6.35 2.92
CA ALA A 72 6.84 -4.91 2.88
C ALA A 72 6.77 -4.40 4.31
N SER A 73 7.88 -3.89 4.84
CA SER A 73 7.94 -3.40 6.22
C SER A 73 8.40 -1.96 6.28
N VAL A 74 7.67 -1.17 7.05
CA VAL A 74 8.07 0.17 7.50
C VAL A 74 8.20 0.22 9.03
N ALA A 75 8.25 -0.95 9.66
CA ALA A 75 8.45 -1.14 11.10
C ALA A 75 9.94 -1.25 11.45
N GLY A 76 10.26 -1.54 12.69
CA GLY A 76 11.64 -1.71 13.15
C GLY A 76 12.14 -3.16 13.06
N ASP A 77 13.47 -3.31 13.07
CA ASP A 77 14.17 -4.59 12.90
C ASP A 77 13.72 -5.70 13.86
N GLN A 78 13.35 -5.34 15.09
CA GLN A 78 12.88 -6.32 16.08
C GLN A 78 11.56 -6.96 15.66
N LEU A 79 10.59 -6.16 15.18
CA LEU A 79 9.31 -6.69 14.70
C LEU A 79 9.50 -7.56 13.46
N ASP A 80 10.42 -7.18 12.58
CA ASP A 80 10.74 -7.95 11.38
C ASP A 80 11.40 -9.30 11.72
N ALA A 81 12.25 -9.35 12.75
CA ALA A 81 12.85 -10.59 13.23
C ALA A 81 11.79 -11.53 13.84
N ASP A 82 10.95 -11.02 14.74
CA ASP A 82 9.89 -11.79 15.38
C ASP A 82 8.85 -12.31 14.35
N LEU A 83 8.54 -11.49 13.34
CA LEU A 83 7.69 -11.88 12.21
C LEU A 83 8.32 -13.03 11.41
N ALA A 84 9.62 -12.92 11.12
CA ALA A 84 10.33 -13.94 10.36
C ALA A 84 10.29 -15.31 11.07
N GLU A 85 10.44 -15.35 12.39
CA GLU A 85 10.30 -16.57 13.17
C GLU A 85 8.92 -17.21 12.98
N ILE A 86 7.84 -16.43 13.07
CA ILE A 86 6.46 -16.92 12.92
C ILE A 86 6.25 -17.54 11.55
N VAL A 87 6.66 -16.85 10.48
CA VAL A 87 6.35 -17.30 9.12
C VAL A 87 7.26 -18.41 8.60
N THR A 88 8.38 -18.67 9.28
CA THR A 88 9.29 -19.76 8.94
C THR A 88 9.14 -20.99 9.84
N GLU A 89 8.35 -20.89 10.92
CA GLU A 89 8.16 -21.97 11.88
C GLU A 89 7.67 -23.27 11.19
N GLY A 90 8.47 -24.31 11.27
CA GLY A 90 8.17 -25.61 10.65
C GLY A 90 8.17 -25.60 9.10
N LYS A 91 8.64 -24.54 8.44
CA LYS A 91 8.64 -24.41 6.98
C LYS A 91 10.03 -24.04 6.45
N PRO A 92 10.54 -24.74 5.42
CA PRO A 92 11.84 -24.42 4.80
C PRO A 92 11.70 -23.24 3.82
N VAL A 93 11.21 -22.10 4.28
CA VAL A 93 10.97 -20.93 3.45
C VAL A 93 11.95 -19.80 3.78
N LYS A 94 12.30 -19.01 2.77
CA LYS A 94 13.10 -17.79 2.93
C LYS A 94 12.18 -16.57 2.91
N VAL A 95 12.27 -15.73 3.93
CA VAL A 95 11.61 -14.42 3.94
C VAL A 95 12.37 -13.46 3.03
N ARG A 96 11.65 -12.75 2.16
CA ARG A 96 12.18 -11.70 1.27
C ARG A 96 11.55 -10.38 1.64
N TYR A 97 12.38 -9.42 1.98
CA TYR A 97 11.96 -8.05 2.27
C TYR A 97 12.04 -7.22 1.01
N ALA A 98 10.92 -6.62 0.62
CA ALA A 98 10.87 -5.71 -0.50
C ALA A 98 11.56 -4.38 -0.14
N THR A 99 12.14 -3.74 -1.14
CA THR A 99 12.77 -2.43 -1.02
C THR A 99 12.29 -1.53 -2.16
N SER A 100 12.35 -0.23 -1.93
CA SER A 100 12.08 0.74 -2.98
C SER A 100 13.27 0.82 -3.94
N GLU A 101 13.00 0.60 -5.21
CA GLU A 101 14.01 0.53 -6.27
C GLU A 101 14.02 1.81 -7.10
N SER A 102 15.08 2.04 -7.87
CA SER A 102 15.19 3.18 -8.78
C SER A 102 14.26 3.06 -9.99
N GLU A 103 14.06 1.83 -10.47
CA GLU A 103 13.15 1.51 -11.58
C GLU A 103 12.67 0.07 -11.48
N LEU A 104 11.38 -0.17 -11.67
CA LEU A 104 10.79 -1.50 -11.76
C LEU A 104 9.57 -1.49 -12.69
N LEU A 105 9.47 -2.46 -13.61
CA LEU A 105 8.37 -2.59 -14.58
C LEU A 105 8.05 -1.30 -15.37
N GLY A 106 9.04 -0.44 -15.59
CA GLY A 106 8.90 0.82 -16.30
C GLY A 106 8.39 1.98 -15.45
N LEU A 107 8.13 1.74 -14.16
CA LEU A 107 7.96 2.79 -13.15
C LEU A 107 9.34 3.26 -12.69
N ARG A 108 9.61 4.55 -12.72
CA ARG A 108 10.83 5.18 -12.22
C ARG A 108 10.56 5.94 -10.94
N ASN A 109 11.38 5.70 -9.93
CA ASN A 109 11.30 6.38 -8.64
C ASN A 109 11.83 7.82 -8.78
N GLY A 110 11.02 8.80 -8.39
CA GLY A 110 11.39 10.22 -8.49
C GLY A 110 12.15 10.76 -7.28
N TYR A 111 12.39 9.95 -6.24
CA TYR A 111 13.19 10.37 -5.11
C TYR A 111 14.68 10.45 -5.49
N GLN A 112 15.37 11.46 -4.98
CA GLN A 112 16.83 11.59 -5.18
C GLN A 112 17.59 10.36 -4.65
N THR A 113 17.10 9.80 -3.54
CA THR A 113 17.58 8.54 -2.96
C THR A 113 16.40 7.57 -2.96
N PRO A 114 16.26 6.70 -3.98
CA PRO A 114 15.10 5.83 -4.16
C PRO A 114 14.74 5.00 -2.93
N GLN A 115 15.74 4.55 -2.17
CA GLN A 115 15.57 3.71 -0.98
C GLN A 115 14.89 4.45 0.19
N THR A 116 14.78 5.78 0.14
CA THR A 116 14.10 6.58 1.17
C THR A 116 12.60 6.75 0.92
N LEU A 117 12.09 6.35 -0.24
CA LEU A 117 10.66 6.22 -0.45
C LEU A 117 10.15 5.04 0.37
N GLY A 118 9.09 5.21 1.16
CA GLY A 118 8.45 4.10 1.89
C GLY A 118 8.11 2.94 0.95
N VAL A 119 8.47 1.73 1.35
CA VAL A 119 8.28 0.53 0.51
C VAL A 119 6.80 0.25 0.22
N ASP A 120 5.92 0.52 1.18
CA ASP A 120 4.47 0.47 1.05
C ASP A 120 3.97 1.39 -0.07
N ARG A 121 4.43 2.65 -0.08
CA ARG A 121 4.11 3.62 -1.13
C ARG A 121 4.65 3.17 -2.49
N TRP A 122 5.93 2.74 -2.54
CA TRP A 122 6.54 2.23 -3.76
C TRP A 122 5.73 1.09 -4.38
N LEU A 123 5.32 0.11 -3.56
CA LEU A 123 4.54 -1.03 -4.00
C LEU A 123 3.12 -0.64 -4.44
N ALA A 124 2.45 0.27 -3.73
CA ALA A 124 1.14 0.76 -4.13
C ALA A 124 1.18 1.46 -5.49
N VAL A 125 2.17 2.34 -5.72
CA VAL A 125 2.32 3.01 -7.03
C VAL A 125 2.75 2.03 -8.13
N LEU A 126 3.57 1.00 -7.81
CA LEU A 126 3.96 -0.05 -8.74
C LEU A 126 2.74 -0.82 -9.25
N ALA A 127 1.86 -1.24 -8.34
CA ALA A 127 0.62 -1.92 -8.70
C ALA A 127 -0.31 -1.02 -9.53
N GLY A 128 -0.53 0.21 -9.09
CA GLY A 128 -1.34 1.18 -9.81
C GLY A 128 -0.82 1.43 -11.22
N TRP A 129 0.48 1.66 -11.38
CA TRP A 129 1.14 1.82 -12.67
C TRP A 129 1.03 0.59 -13.56
N HIS A 130 1.28 -0.59 -13.01
CA HIS A 130 1.20 -1.84 -13.75
C HIS A 130 -0.19 -2.11 -14.31
N HIS A 131 -1.24 -1.80 -13.55
CA HIS A 131 -2.63 -2.04 -13.94
C HIS A 131 -3.21 -0.98 -14.86
N ARG A 132 -2.79 0.29 -14.72
CA ARG A 132 -3.48 1.43 -15.34
C ARG A 132 -2.60 2.23 -16.29
N GLY A 133 -1.27 2.20 -16.10
CA GLY A 133 -0.39 3.19 -16.69
C GLY A 133 -0.62 4.57 -16.06
N GLY A 134 -0.07 5.61 -16.67
CA GLY A 134 -0.22 6.98 -16.19
C GLY A 134 -0.91 7.90 -17.19
N PRO A 135 -1.19 9.15 -16.82
CA PRO A 135 -0.89 9.74 -15.51
C PRO A 135 -1.84 9.24 -14.41
N LEU A 136 -1.32 9.00 -13.21
CA LEU A 136 -2.02 8.34 -12.12
C LEU A 136 -1.72 9.02 -10.77
N CYS A 137 -2.76 9.19 -9.95
CA CYS A 137 -2.68 9.56 -8.54
C CYS A 137 -3.10 8.35 -7.70
N VAL A 138 -2.20 7.86 -6.88
CA VAL A 138 -2.46 6.75 -5.94
C VAL A 138 -2.62 7.33 -4.54
N ILE A 139 -3.74 7.00 -3.89
CA ILE A 139 -4.03 7.40 -2.52
C ILE A 139 -4.08 6.14 -1.67
N ASP A 140 -3.26 6.08 -0.63
CA ASP A 140 -3.43 5.07 0.44
C ASP A 140 -4.02 5.77 1.68
N ALA A 141 -5.26 5.42 2.02
CA ALA A 141 -5.98 5.92 3.18
C ALA A 141 -5.80 4.95 4.35
N GLY A 142 -4.69 5.07 5.06
CA GLY A 142 -4.31 4.26 6.22
C GLY A 142 -4.19 5.07 7.52
N THR A 143 -3.29 4.63 8.40
CA THR A 143 -2.87 5.37 9.61
C THR A 143 -2.28 6.73 9.24
N ALA A 144 -1.48 6.79 8.19
CA ALA A 144 -1.21 7.98 7.41
C ALA A 144 -2.03 7.92 6.12
N ILE A 145 -2.35 9.09 5.55
CA ILE A 145 -2.83 9.19 4.17
C ILE A 145 -1.64 9.60 3.33
N THR A 146 -1.36 8.82 2.29
CA THR A 146 -0.37 9.16 1.28
C THR A 146 -1.05 9.45 -0.04
N LEU A 147 -0.48 10.35 -0.82
CA LEU A 147 -0.91 10.67 -2.17
C LEU A 147 0.33 10.74 -3.03
N ASP A 148 0.43 9.88 -4.02
CA ASP A 148 1.57 9.74 -4.92
C ASP A 148 1.17 10.00 -6.36
N LEU A 149 1.95 10.81 -7.07
CA LEU A 149 1.70 11.21 -8.45
C LEU A 149 2.68 10.50 -9.39
N ILE A 150 2.15 9.95 -10.46
CA ILE A 150 2.91 9.26 -11.50
C ILE A 150 2.59 9.89 -12.85
N ALA A 151 3.60 10.37 -13.54
CA ALA A 151 3.49 10.96 -14.89
C ALA A 151 3.12 9.90 -15.94
N ALA A 152 2.70 10.37 -17.11
CA ALA A 152 2.31 9.52 -18.24
C ALA A 152 3.43 8.58 -18.73
N ASP A 153 4.68 8.94 -18.50
CA ASP A 153 5.87 8.15 -18.89
C ASP A 153 6.36 7.17 -17.81
N GLY A 154 5.63 7.05 -16.68
CA GLY A 154 5.98 6.21 -15.56
C GLY A 154 6.96 6.82 -14.57
N THR A 155 7.18 8.12 -14.59
CA THR A 155 7.98 8.79 -13.56
C THR A 155 7.13 9.08 -12.35
N HIS A 156 7.53 8.60 -11.17
CA HIS A 156 6.96 9.02 -9.89
C HIS A 156 7.40 10.47 -9.63
N GLU A 157 6.46 11.40 -9.58
CA GLU A 157 6.72 12.84 -9.45
C GLU A 157 6.84 13.30 -7.99
N GLY A 158 6.68 12.36 -7.03
CA GLY A 158 6.61 12.65 -5.62
C GLY A 158 5.18 12.57 -5.10
N GLY A 159 4.96 13.07 -3.88
CA GLY A 159 3.64 12.97 -3.26
C GLY A 159 3.55 13.70 -1.94
N PHE A 160 2.47 13.44 -1.22
CA PHE A 160 2.16 14.05 0.07
C PHE A 160 1.91 12.96 1.11
N ILE A 161 2.27 13.25 2.34
CA ILE A 161 1.98 12.42 3.52
C ILE A 161 1.31 13.31 4.55
N LEU A 162 0.17 12.88 5.05
CA LEU A 162 -0.51 13.53 6.17
C LEU A 162 -1.01 12.47 7.15
N PRO A 163 -1.28 12.85 8.41
CA PRO A 163 -1.88 11.91 9.34
C PRO A 163 -3.24 11.45 8.80
N GLY A 164 -3.58 10.17 8.98
CA GLY A 164 -4.91 9.65 8.67
C GLY A 164 -5.98 10.27 9.60
N ALA A 165 -7.26 10.12 9.23
CA ALA A 165 -8.36 10.77 9.93
C ALA A 165 -8.37 10.47 11.44
N GLU A 166 -8.19 9.19 11.81
CA GLU A 166 -8.11 8.80 13.23
C GLU A 166 -6.89 9.39 13.95
N LEU A 167 -5.76 9.49 13.27
CA LEU A 167 -4.54 10.07 13.84
C LEU A 167 -4.69 11.58 14.04
N MET A 168 -5.27 12.30 13.06
CA MET A 168 -5.61 13.73 13.20
C MET A 168 -6.55 13.96 14.37
N HIS A 169 -7.61 13.16 14.46
CA HIS A 169 -8.59 13.23 15.53
C HIS A 169 -7.94 13.05 16.90
N ARG A 170 -7.17 11.98 17.08
CA ARG A 170 -6.48 11.70 18.35
C ARG A 170 -5.45 12.76 18.73
N SER A 171 -4.76 13.36 17.75
CA SER A 171 -3.74 14.37 18.00
C SER A 171 -4.32 15.62 18.69
N LEU A 172 -5.56 15.98 18.38
CA LEU A 172 -6.26 17.11 19.05
C LEU A 172 -6.58 16.78 20.50
N GLY A 173 -6.97 15.54 20.82
CA GLY A 173 -7.22 15.10 22.20
C GLY A 173 -5.97 15.10 23.07
N VAL A 174 -4.80 14.76 22.49
CA VAL A 174 -3.51 14.76 23.21
C VAL A 174 -2.91 16.17 23.29
N GLY A 175 -3.01 16.94 22.21
CA GLY A 175 -2.39 18.26 22.08
C GLY A 175 -3.17 19.40 22.74
N THR A 176 -4.41 19.18 23.21
CA THR A 176 -5.25 20.23 23.80
C THR A 176 -5.91 19.76 25.08
N GLY A 177 -5.88 20.63 26.12
CA GLY A 177 -6.40 20.28 27.44
C GLY A 177 -7.94 20.20 27.55
N LYS A 178 -8.68 20.70 26.55
CA LYS A 178 -10.15 20.86 26.61
C LYS A 178 -10.91 20.18 25.48
N ILE A 179 -10.26 19.80 24.39
CA ILE A 179 -10.93 19.09 23.29
C ILE A 179 -10.97 17.60 23.67
N ARG A 180 -12.16 17.15 24.06
CA ARG A 180 -12.42 15.73 24.34
C ARG A 180 -13.44 15.23 23.33
N VAL A 181 -12.99 14.42 22.40
CA VAL A 181 -13.84 13.78 21.39
C VAL A 181 -13.52 12.29 21.43
N ASP A 182 -14.52 11.49 21.74
CA ASP A 182 -14.31 10.07 22.02
C ASP A 182 -13.94 9.26 20.77
N ARG A 183 -14.50 9.63 19.63
CA ARG A 183 -14.25 8.92 18.35
C ARG A 183 -14.57 9.80 17.15
N LEU A 184 -13.94 9.50 16.04
CA LEU A 184 -14.32 10.04 14.75
C LEU A 184 -15.71 9.51 14.34
N THR A 185 -16.52 10.36 13.76
CA THR A 185 -17.86 10.02 13.24
C THR A 185 -17.83 9.93 11.71
N ALA A 186 -18.97 9.67 11.10
CA ALA A 186 -19.09 9.61 9.64
C ALA A 186 -18.51 10.86 8.97
N PRO A 187 -17.88 10.73 7.79
CA PRO A 187 -17.26 11.86 7.08
C PRO A 187 -18.24 13.00 6.81
N ALA A 188 -17.84 14.22 7.17
CA ALA A 188 -18.60 15.44 6.93
C ALA A 188 -17.63 16.61 6.72
N VAL A 189 -17.95 17.52 5.81
CA VAL A 189 -17.12 18.69 5.47
C VAL A 189 -17.82 20.04 5.71
N LEU A 190 -19.06 20.01 6.22
CA LEU A 190 -19.80 21.21 6.60
C LEU A 190 -19.43 21.65 8.02
N PRO A 191 -19.44 22.96 8.33
CA PRO A 191 -19.16 23.44 9.68
C PRO A 191 -20.02 22.77 10.74
N GLY A 192 -19.38 22.32 11.83
CA GLY A 192 -20.05 21.69 12.95
C GLY A 192 -20.75 22.68 13.87
N GLY A 193 -21.80 22.25 14.55
CA GLY A 193 -22.53 23.05 15.55
C GLY A 193 -22.05 22.87 17.00
N ASP A 194 -21.09 21.95 17.21
CA ASP A 194 -20.43 21.69 18.49
C ASP A 194 -18.97 21.29 18.29
N THR A 195 -18.22 21.13 19.37
CA THR A 195 -16.78 20.84 19.31
C THR A 195 -16.50 19.51 18.59
N ALA A 196 -17.27 18.46 18.83
CA ALA A 196 -17.05 17.16 18.21
C ALA A 196 -17.30 17.21 16.70
N ALA A 197 -18.41 17.85 16.29
CA ALA A 197 -18.73 18.06 14.88
C ALA A 197 -17.71 18.97 14.19
N CYS A 198 -17.20 20.01 14.88
CA CYS A 198 -16.14 20.88 14.33
C CYS A 198 -14.84 20.11 14.10
N VAL A 199 -14.42 19.27 15.05
CA VAL A 199 -13.23 18.41 14.91
C VAL A 199 -13.41 17.45 13.75
N ASN A 200 -14.54 16.73 13.69
CA ASN A 200 -14.83 15.80 12.61
C ASN A 200 -14.81 16.50 11.24
N ALA A 201 -15.53 17.60 11.10
CA ALA A 201 -15.57 18.35 9.85
C ALA A 201 -14.19 18.90 9.44
N GLY A 202 -13.41 19.40 10.40
CA GLY A 202 -12.05 19.90 10.17
C GLY A 202 -11.10 18.84 9.65
N VAL A 203 -11.14 17.63 10.23
CA VAL A 203 -10.33 16.48 9.78
C VAL A 203 -10.66 16.11 8.33
N TRP A 204 -11.94 15.93 8.02
CA TRP A 204 -12.35 15.55 6.67
C TRP A 204 -12.16 16.65 5.62
N LEU A 205 -12.34 17.91 6.02
CA LEU A 205 -12.05 19.04 5.16
C LEU A 205 -10.56 19.16 4.83
N ALA A 206 -9.67 18.90 5.79
CA ALA A 206 -8.23 18.89 5.54
C ALA A 206 -7.84 17.81 4.53
N ILE A 207 -8.37 16.59 4.70
CA ILE A 207 -8.09 15.45 3.81
C ILE A 207 -8.63 15.72 2.40
N THR A 208 -9.90 16.11 2.29
CA THR A 208 -10.52 16.37 0.98
C THR A 208 -9.97 17.62 0.30
N GLY A 209 -9.59 18.63 1.06
CA GLY A 209 -8.96 19.84 0.55
C GLY A 209 -7.58 19.59 -0.08
N LEU A 210 -6.75 18.78 0.56
CA LEU A 210 -5.49 18.31 -0.04
C LEU A 210 -5.75 17.60 -1.37
N LEU A 211 -6.69 16.67 -1.37
CA LEU A 211 -7.03 15.88 -2.54
C LEU A 211 -7.52 16.78 -3.68
N GLU A 212 -8.45 17.71 -3.40
CA GLU A 212 -8.97 18.65 -4.39
C GLU A 212 -7.87 19.55 -4.95
N ALA A 213 -7.02 20.11 -4.09
CA ALA A 213 -5.91 20.96 -4.53
C ALA A 213 -4.92 20.20 -5.42
N SER A 214 -4.59 18.94 -5.04
CA SER A 214 -3.68 18.10 -5.80
C SER A 214 -4.25 17.74 -7.17
N LEU A 215 -5.54 17.40 -7.25
CA LEU A 215 -6.20 17.04 -8.50
C LEU A 215 -6.44 18.25 -9.40
N ALA A 216 -6.73 19.43 -8.82
CA ALA A 216 -6.85 20.67 -9.59
C ALA A 216 -5.51 21.04 -10.26
N ALA A 217 -4.39 20.81 -9.58
CA ALA A 217 -3.06 20.99 -10.14
C ALA A 217 -2.67 19.92 -11.18
N ASN A 218 -3.29 18.74 -11.13
CA ASN A 218 -2.96 17.57 -11.95
C ASN A 218 -4.22 16.98 -12.62
N PRO A 219 -4.94 17.73 -13.46
CA PRO A 219 -6.29 17.36 -13.96
C PRO A 219 -6.27 16.14 -14.90
N ALA A 220 -5.12 15.77 -15.45
CA ALA A 220 -4.98 14.59 -16.30
C ALA A 220 -4.84 13.28 -15.54
N HIS A 221 -4.57 13.33 -14.22
CA HIS A 221 -4.32 12.14 -13.42
C HIS A 221 -5.62 11.40 -13.11
N ARG A 222 -5.63 10.11 -13.44
CA ARG A 222 -6.65 9.18 -12.93
C ARG A 222 -6.38 8.93 -11.46
N VAL A 223 -7.43 8.85 -10.65
CA VAL A 223 -7.29 8.69 -9.20
C VAL A 223 -7.73 7.30 -8.79
N VAL A 224 -6.89 6.62 -8.04
CA VAL A 224 -7.21 5.36 -7.37
C VAL A 224 -6.99 5.50 -5.87
N VAL A 225 -7.84 4.85 -5.07
CA VAL A 225 -7.72 4.83 -3.61
C VAL A 225 -7.63 3.40 -3.10
N THR A 226 -6.74 3.19 -2.14
CA THR A 226 -6.56 1.95 -1.38
C THR A 226 -6.54 2.25 0.13
N GLY A 227 -6.35 1.22 0.94
CA GLY A 227 -6.23 1.34 2.39
C GLY A 227 -7.55 1.19 3.14
N GLY A 228 -7.44 1.00 4.46
CA GLY A 228 -8.60 0.73 5.32
C GLY A 228 -9.60 1.87 5.46
N GLY A 229 -9.15 3.12 5.27
CA GLY A 229 -9.98 4.34 5.27
C GLY A 229 -10.56 4.71 3.92
N ALA A 230 -10.33 3.90 2.88
CA ALA A 230 -10.82 4.19 1.52
C ALA A 230 -12.35 4.35 1.47
N ALA A 231 -13.08 3.52 2.22
CA ALA A 231 -14.54 3.56 2.27
C ALA A 231 -15.07 4.93 2.72
N ASP A 232 -14.47 5.50 3.76
CA ASP A 232 -14.84 6.82 4.29
C ASP A 232 -14.56 7.92 3.27
N LEU A 233 -13.39 7.88 2.60
CA LEU A 233 -13.05 8.84 1.57
C LEU A 233 -14.02 8.76 0.37
N LEU A 234 -14.45 7.57 -0.01
CA LEU A 234 -15.40 7.35 -1.10
C LEU A 234 -16.81 7.88 -0.80
N THR A 235 -17.22 7.99 0.48
CA THR A 235 -18.49 8.64 0.82
C THR A 235 -18.49 10.13 0.44
N LEU A 236 -17.34 10.80 0.53
CA LEU A 236 -17.16 12.19 0.14
C LEU A 236 -16.77 12.36 -1.34
N LYS A 237 -16.13 11.37 -1.93
CA LYS A 237 -15.58 11.38 -3.30
C LYS A 237 -15.92 10.08 -4.05
N PRO A 238 -17.21 9.84 -4.36
CA PRO A 238 -17.68 8.55 -4.90
C PRO A 238 -17.22 8.24 -6.33
N LYS A 239 -16.59 9.21 -7.01
CA LYS A 239 -16.06 9.01 -8.37
C LYS A 239 -14.62 8.49 -8.41
N ILE A 240 -13.95 8.39 -7.26
CA ILE A 240 -12.60 7.82 -7.17
C ILE A 240 -12.71 6.31 -7.31
N GLU A 241 -11.82 5.71 -8.09
CA GLU A 241 -11.75 4.26 -8.26
C GLU A 241 -11.19 3.60 -7.00
N HIS A 242 -11.92 2.65 -6.42
CA HIS A 242 -11.40 1.84 -5.31
C HIS A 242 -10.58 0.67 -5.85
N GLN A 243 -9.34 0.58 -5.42
CA GLN A 243 -8.41 -0.52 -5.71
C GLN A 243 -7.91 -1.09 -4.37
N PRO A 244 -8.60 -2.08 -3.81
CA PRO A 244 -8.16 -2.71 -2.58
C PRO A 244 -6.83 -3.42 -2.78
N ASP A 245 -6.07 -3.55 -1.70
CA ASP A 245 -4.86 -4.38 -1.63
C ASP A 245 -3.71 -3.98 -2.60
N LEU A 246 -3.60 -2.69 -3.01
CA LEU A 246 -2.53 -2.25 -3.92
C LEU A 246 -1.12 -2.58 -3.40
N VAL A 247 -0.86 -2.44 -2.11
CA VAL A 247 0.45 -2.79 -1.53
C VAL A 247 0.73 -4.29 -1.70
N ALA A 248 -0.25 -5.14 -1.38
CA ALA A 248 -0.11 -6.59 -1.56
C ALA A 248 0.06 -6.98 -3.03
N GLU A 249 -0.65 -6.31 -3.94
CA GLU A 249 -0.51 -6.55 -5.37
C GLU A 249 0.87 -6.11 -5.88
N GLY A 250 1.38 -4.96 -5.44
CA GLY A 250 2.74 -4.53 -5.74
C GLY A 250 3.78 -5.50 -5.19
N LEU A 251 3.58 -6.00 -3.98
CA LEU A 251 4.45 -7.00 -3.36
C LEU A 251 4.44 -8.33 -4.12
N ARG A 252 3.27 -8.74 -4.62
CA ARG A 252 3.14 -9.90 -5.50
C ARG A 252 3.94 -9.73 -6.80
N LEU A 253 3.80 -8.59 -7.46
CA LEU A 253 4.54 -8.26 -8.68
C LEU A 253 6.05 -8.24 -8.43
N TRP A 254 6.47 -7.63 -7.33
CA TRP A 254 7.86 -7.59 -6.92
C TRP A 254 8.41 -8.99 -6.66
N LEU A 255 7.69 -9.83 -5.88
CA LEU A 255 8.12 -11.19 -5.56
C LEU A 255 8.23 -12.05 -6.84
N ALA A 256 7.29 -11.91 -7.77
CA ALA A 256 7.33 -12.62 -9.04
C ALA A 256 8.65 -12.39 -9.78
N LEU A 257 9.14 -11.15 -9.82
CA LEU A 257 10.42 -10.80 -10.45
C LEU A 257 11.61 -11.37 -9.69
N GLN A 258 11.58 -11.33 -8.35
CA GLN A 258 12.65 -11.89 -7.51
C GLN A 258 12.78 -13.42 -7.62
N LEU A 259 11.72 -14.09 -8.00
CA LEU A 259 11.72 -15.55 -8.18
C LEU A 259 12.17 -15.96 -9.59
N ASP A 260 12.05 -15.05 -10.56
CA ASP A 260 12.48 -15.27 -11.94
C ASP A 260 13.99 -15.06 -12.15
N ASP A 261 14.60 -14.14 -11.41
CA ASP A 261 16.04 -13.83 -11.49
C ASP A 261 16.96 -14.94 -10.92
N ARG A 262 16.45 -16.17 -10.67
CA ARG A 262 17.29 -17.29 -10.25
C ARG A 262 18.09 -17.79 -11.45
N PRO A 263 19.42 -17.89 -11.35
CA PRO A 263 20.19 -18.67 -12.29
C PRO A 263 19.69 -20.13 -12.27
N SER A 264 19.30 -20.64 -13.41
CA SER A 264 18.91 -22.04 -13.68
C SER A 264 20.07 -23.00 -13.39
#